data_0595acd9a61476f93f83ad6284bb9d34
#
_entry.id   0595acd9a61476f93f83ad6284bb9d34
#
_cell.length_a   1.000
_cell.length_b   1.000
_cell.length_c   1.000
_cell.angle_alpha   90.00
_cell.angle_beta   90.00
_cell.angle_gamma   90.00
#
_symmetry.space_group_name_H-M   'P 1'
#
loop_
_entity.id
_entity.type
_entity.pdbx_description
1 polymer ?
#
loop_
_entity_poly.entity_id
_entity_poly.type
_entity_poly.pdbx_seq_one_letter_code
_entity_poly.pdbx_strand_id
1 'polypeptide(L)'
;MAGIKEIRTQIKSVQNTRKITKAMEMVAASKMRKAQERMRAGRPYATKVREIATHMMQTHPEYSHPYLEERKDLKAVGIVVISTDKGLCGGLNTNIQRLVLSRLKEFDAQGIKVQATAIGNKGLGFLTRIGTNLVSQEVQLGDTPSLERLIGALKVQFDAYMDGTIDALYVATNVFVNTMKQEPSFIRLLPLPDGLADPFQTSLEEESQLPKASYKWDYIFEPDAKSVIDDLLHRYVESVVYQAVAENMASEQSARMVAMKAASDNAKKVIGDLQLVYNKTRQAAITKEISEIVGGAAAV
;
A
#
# COMPACT_ATOMS: atom_id res chain seq x y z
N MET A 1 33.70 29.71 -6.72
CA MET A 1 33.13 28.96 -7.87
C MET A 1 33.59 27.53 -7.79
N ALA A 2 32.71 26.56 -8.02
CA ALA A 2 33.07 25.13 -8.01
C ALA A 2 34.17 24.88 -9.07
N GLY A 3 35.25 24.19 -8.69
CA GLY A 3 36.33 23.87 -9.60
C GLY A 3 35.89 22.89 -10.70
N ILE A 4 36.52 22.95 -11.86
CA ILE A 4 36.25 22.03 -13.01
C ILE A 4 36.23 20.58 -12.56
N LYS A 5 37.14 20.16 -11.67
CA LYS A 5 37.23 18.81 -11.10
C LYS A 5 35.99 18.44 -10.29
N GLU A 6 35.44 19.37 -9.52
CA GLU A 6 34.24 19.18 -8.70
C GLU A 6 33.00 18.96 -9.57
N ILE A 7 32.81 19.80 -10.61
CA ILE A 7 31.71 19.66 -11.56
C ILE A 7 31.77 18.29 -12.28
N ARG A 8 32.95 17.85 -12.67
CA ARG A 8 33.15 16.53 -13.29
C ARG A 8 32.78 15.38 -12.34
N THR A 9 33.12 15.52 -11.06
CA THR A 9 32.74 14.54 -10.02
C THR A 9 31.25 14.51 -9.82
N GLN A 10 30.56 15.65 -9.79
CA GLN A 10 29.11 15.74 -9.71
C GLN A 10 28.43 15.08 -10.91
N ILE A 11 28.89 15.35 -12.14
CA ILE A 11 28.38 14.69 -13.35
C ILE A 11 28.46 13.16 -13.21
N LYS A 12 29.61 12.64 -12.77
CA LYS A 12 29.81 11.20 -12.58
C LYS A 12 28.87 10.62 -11.52
N SER A 13 28.66 11.33 -10.41
CA SER A 13 27.74 10.93 -9.34
C SER A 13 26.31 10.86 -9.84
N VAL A 14 25.82 11.88 -10.55
CA VAL A 14 24.45 11.92 -11.09
C VAL A 14 24.26 10.86 -12.19
N GLN A 15 25.29 10.58 -13.01
CA GLN A 15 25.27 9.48 -13.97
C GLN A 15 25.09 8.12 -13.30
N ASN A 16 25.76 7.89 -12.17
CA ASN A 16 25.60 6.66 -11.39
C ASN A 16 24.18 6.57 -10.79
N THR A 17 23.68 7.66 -10.21
CA THR A 17 22.31 7.73 -9.70
C THR A 17 21.29 7.39 -10.79
N ARG A 18 21.47 7.95 -12.01
CA ARG A 18 20.61 7.65 -13.15
C ARG A 18 20.62 6.16 -13.52
N LYS A 19 21.80 5.52 -13.51
CA LYS A 19 21.92 4.08 -13.79
C LYS A 19 21.15 3.25 -12.75
N ILE A 20 21.28 3.61 -11.46
CA ILE A 20 20.61 2.93 -10.36
C ILE A 20 19.09 3.10 -10.48
N THR A 21 18.60 4.33 -10.68
CA THR A 21 17.16 4.59 -10.79
C THR A 21 16.55 3.89 -12.01
N LYS A 22 17.27 3.84 -13.13
CA LYS A 22 16.82 3.10 -14.32
C LYS A 22 16.74 1.59 -14.08
N ALA A 23 17.72 1.02 -13.37
CA ALA A 23 17.68 -0.39 -12.99
C ALA A 23 16.50 -0.68 -12.02
N MET A 24 16.27 0.21 -11.03
CA MET A 24 15.16 0.07 -10.11
C MET A 24 13.80 0.20 -10.80
N GLU A 25 13.66 1.05 -11.81
CA GLU A 25 12.46 1.15 -12.65
C GLU A 25 12.15 -0.20 -13.31
N MET A 26 13.15 -0.83 -13.93
CA MET A 26 12.97 -2.13 -14.61
C MET A 26 12.61 -3.26 -13.63
N VAL A 27 13.26 -3.31 -12.47
CA VAL A 27 12.96 -4.29 -11.42
C VAL A 27 11.53 -4.08 -10.90
N ALA A 28 11.13 -2.82 -10.63
CA ALA A 28 9.78 -2.51 -10.17
C ALA A 28 8.72 -2.88 -11.22
N ALA A 29 8.97 -2.65 -12.51
CA ALA A 29 8.07 -3.07 -13.59
C ALA A 29 7.86 -4.59 -13.63
N SER A 30 8.93 -5.38 -13.46
CA SER A 30 8.85 -6.84 -13.41
C SER A 30 8.07 -7.32 -12.17
N LYS A 31 8.34 -6.73 -10.99
CA LYS A 31 7.64 -7.07 -9.73
C LYS A 31 6.17 -6.64 -9.76
N MET A 32 5.84 -5.51 -10.39
CA MET A 32 4.47 -5.05 -10.58
C MET A 32 3.64 -6.08 -11.34
N ARG A 33 4.17 -6.62 -12.46
CA ARG A 33 3.46 -7.65 -13.22
C ARG A 33 3.12 -8.86 -12.36
N LYS A 34 4.11 -9.38 -11.62
CA LYS A 34 3.90 -10.51 -10.70
C LYS A 34 2.91 -10.21 -9.58
N ALA A 35 2.93 -8.98 -9.04
CA ALA A 35 1.98 -8.56 -8.02
C ALA A 35 0.54 -8.48 -8.56
N GLN A 36 0.36 -7.96 -9.78
CA GLN A 36 -0.93 -7.92 -10.46
C GLN A 36 -1.46 -9.33 -10.78
N GLU A 37 -0.61 -10.24 -11.20
CA GLU A 37 -0.99 -11.64 -11.44
C GLU A 37 -1.51 -12.30 -10.16
N ARG A 38 -0.83 -12.09 -9.01
CA ARG A 38 -1.29 -12.60 -7.70
C ARG A 38 -2.61 -11.96 -7.25
N MET A 39 -2.72 -10.65 -7.38
CA MET A 39 -3.95 -9.93 -7.06
C MET A 39 -5.15 -10.49 -7.83
N ARG A 40 -4.98 -10.73 -9.14
CA ARG A 40 -6.02 -11.33 -9.98
C ARG A 40 -6.29 -12.79 -9.65
N ALA A 41 -5.26 -13.56 -9.29
CA ALA A 41 -5.43 -14.98 -8.92
C ALA A 41 -6.18 -15.16 -7.60
N GLY A 42 -6.12 -14.21 -6.67
CA GLY A 42 -6.86 -14.25 -5.40
C GLY A 42 -8.35 -13.93 -5.54
N ARG A 43 -8.74 -13.11 -6.51
CA ARG A 43 -10.13 -12.64 -6.70
C ARG A 43 -11.17 -13.76 -6.83
N PRO A 44 -10.98 -14.82 -7.65
CA PRO A 44 -11.98 -15.87 -7.80
C PRO A 44 -12.33 -16.57 -6.48
N TYR A 45 -11.31 -16.80 -5.62
CA TYR A 45 -11.51 -17.38 -4.30
C TYR A 45 -12.35 -16.46 -3.40
N ALA A 46 -11.93 -15.20 -3.26
CA ALA A 46 -12.64 -14.19 -2.46
C ALA A 46 -14.10 -14.02 -2.93
N THR A 47 -14.32 -14.00 -4.25
CA THR A 47 -15.67 -13.90 -4.83
C THR A 47 -16.52 -15.13 -4.46
N LYS A 48 -15.98 -16.35 -4.56
CA LYS A 48 -16.74 -17.57 -4.22
C LYS A 48 -17.03 -17.68 -2.74
N VAL A 49 -16.07 -17.36 -1.87
CA VAL A 49 -16.31 -17.33 -0.42
C VAL A 49 -17.42 -16.33 -0.09
N ARG A 50 -17.39 -15.14 -0.71
CA ARG A 50 -18.43 -14.12 -0.54
C ARG A 50 -19.81 -14.59 -1.03
N GLU A 51 -19.89 -15.17 -2.22
CA GLU A 51 -21.15 -15.71 -2.77
C GLU A 51 -21.78 -16.72 -1.81
N ILE A 52 -20.98 -17.68 -1.34
CA ILE A 52 -21.45 -18.73 -0.42
C ILE A 52 -21.89 -18.09 0.90
N ALA A 53 -21.09 -17.21 1.50
CA ALA A 53 -21.40 -16.53 2.76
C ALA A 53 -22.71 -15.73 2.65
N THR A 54 -22.86 -14.94 1.58
CA THR A 54 -24.09 -14.14 1.34
C THR A 54 -25.31 -15.04 1.22
N HIS A 55 -25.18 -16.16 0.51
CA HIS A 55 -26.27 -17.09 0.29
C HIS A 55 -26.67 -17.81 1.58
N MET A 56 -25.69 -18.25 2.37
CA MET A 56 -25.94 -18.91 3.67
C MET A 56 -26.62 -17.96 4.66
N MET A 57 -26.23 -16.70 4.69
CA MET A 57 -26.88 -15.67 5.53
C MET A 57 -28.35 -15.43 5.13
N GLN A 58 -28.68 -15.54 3.85
CA GLN A 58 -30.08 -15.39 3.38
C GLN A 58 -30.93 -16.61 3.71
N THR A 59 -30.35 -17.82 3.75
CA THR A 59 -31.07 -19.07 4.03
C THR A 59 -31.23 -19.33 5.52
N HIS A 60 -30.35 -18.76 6.37
CA HIS A 60 -30.37 -18.93 7.84
C HIS A 60 -30.42 -17.58 8.56
N PRO A 61 -31.51 -16.80 8.43
CA PRO A 61 -31.63 -15.49 9.07
C PRO A 61 -31.72 -15.53 10.61
N GLU A 62 -31.93 -16.73 11.17
CA GLU A 62 -31.99 -16.94 12.63
C GLU A 62 -30.61 -16.92 13.29
N TYR A 63 -29.54 -17.07 12.51
CA TYR A 63 -28.18 -17.07 13.00
C TYR A 63 -27.54 -15.69 12.89
N SER A 64 -27.25 -15.07 14.03
CA SER A 64 -26.49 -13.83 14.09
C SER A 64 -25.06 -14.13 14.52
N HIS A 65 -24.09 -13.81 13.64
CA HIS A 65 -22.66 -13.89 13.95
C HIS A 65 -22.17 -12.51 14.44
N PRO A 66 -21.28 -12.44 15.45
CA PRO A 66 -20.73 -11.17 15.94
C PRO A 66 -20.14 -10.27 14.85
N TYR A 67 -19.62 -10.83 13.74
CA TYR A 67 -19.08 -10.07 12.61
C TYR A 67 -20.14 -9.30 11.80
N LEU A 68 -21.42 -9.60 12.00
CA LEU A 68 -22.55 -8.97 11.31
C LEU A 68 -23.27 -7.95 12.15
N GLU A 69 -23.08 -8.00 13.48
CA GLU A 69 -23.79 -7.14 14.41
C GLU A 69 -23.20 -5.73 14.45
N GLU A 70 -23.97 -4.73 14.03
CA GLU A 70 -23.60 -3.33 14.19
C GLU A 70 -23.72 -2.88 15.64
N ARG A 71 -22.60 -2.50 16.26
CA ARG A 71 -22.59 -1.91 17.58
C ARG A 71 -22.92 -0.44 17.48
N LYS A 72 -24.01 -0.01 18.15
CA LYS A 72 -24.54 1.36 18.06
C LYS A 72 -23.59 2.41 18.63
N ASP A 73 -22.86 2.06 19.70
CA ASP A 73 -21.93 2.97 20.39
C ASP A 73 -20.49 2.53 20.18
N LEU A 74 -19.76 3.27 19.35
CA LEU A 74 -18.33 3.03 19.12
C LEU A 74 -17.51 3.64 20.28
N LYS A 75 -16.92 2.81 21.13
CA LYS A 75 -16.03 3.22 22.23
C LYS A 75 -14.57 2.98 21.91
N ALA A 76 -14.28 1.92 21.18
CA ALA A 76 -12.94 1.57 20.78
C ALA A 76 -12.94 0.96 19.37
N VAL A 77 -11.91 1.27 18.59
CA VAL A 77 -11.73 0.76 17.22
C VAL A 77 -10.35 0.20 17.00
N GLY A 78 -10.30 -0.85 16.18
CA GLY A 78 -9.06 -1.40 15.65
C GLY A 78 -8.75 -0.83 14.26
N ILE A 79 -7.48 -0.56 13.97
CA ILE A 79 -7.04 -0.12 12.65
C ILE A 79 -5.86 -0.98 12.20
N VAL A 80 -5.99 -1.64 11.06
CA VAL A 80 -4.90 -2.32 10.38
C VAL A 80 -4.33 -1.39 9.31
N VAL A 81 -3.09 -0.95 9.47
CA VAL A 81 -2.43 -0.06 8.53
C VAL A 81 -1.47 -0.85 7.64
N ILE A 82 -1.82 -1.00 6.37
CA ILE A 82 -1.02 -1.69 5.37
C ILE A 82 -0.15 -0.67 4.64
N SER A 83 1.16 -0.84 4.72
CA SER A 83 2.15 0.04 4.13
C SER A 83 3.28 -0.76 3.47
N THR A 84 4.27 -0.07 2.94
CA THR A 84 5.43 -0.71 2.35
C THR A 84 6.57 -0.92 3.35
N ASP A 85 7.39 -1.94 3.14
CA ASP A 85 8.63 -2.10 3.88
C ASP A 85 9.72 -1.13 3.43
N LYS A 86 9.79 -0.88 2.12
CA LYS A 86 10.82 -0.04 1.49
C LYS A 86 10.22 1.25 0.96
N GLY A 87 11.01 2.32 0.93
CA GLY A 87 10.63 3.60 0.35
C GLY A 87 10.82 3.66 -1.17
N LEU A 88 11.01 4.88 -1.67
CA LEU A 88 11.21 5.22 -3.08
C LEU A 88 9.99 4.88 -3.98
N CYS A 89 8.80 4.89 -3.40
CA CYS A 89 7.51 4.70 -4.07
C CYS A 89 6.70 6.00 -4.17
N GLY A 90 7.38 7.12 -4.36
CA GLY A 90 6.75 8.45 -4.46
C GLY A 90 5.95 8.81 -3.21
N GLY A 91 4.74 9.32 -3.41
CA GLY A 91 3.85 9.76 -2.31
C GLY A 91 3.00 8.67 -1.68
N LEU A 92 3.13 7.40 -2.09
CA LEU A 92 2.24 6.31 -1.68
C LEU A 92 2.09 6.22 -0.15
N ASN A 93 3.20 6.08 0.57
CA ASN A 93 3.16 5.98 2.04
C ASN A 93 2.70 7.28 2.70
N THR A 94 3.10 8.42 2.18
CA THR A 94 2.70 9.73 2.73
C THR A 94 1.20 9.94 2.61
N ASN A 95 0.59 9.51 1.51
CA ASN A 95 -0.85 9.66 1.28
C ASN A 95 -1.66 8.78 2.22
N ILE A 96 -1.29 7.50 2.39
CA ILE A 96 -2.00 6.62 3.34
C ILE A 96 -1.79 7.08 4.80
N GLN A 97 -0.58 7.53 5.17
CA GLN A 97 -0.31 8.06 6.51
C GLN A 97 -1.12 9.33 6.79
N ARG A 98 -1.30 10.22 5.81
CA ARG A 98 -2.15 11.40 5.93
C ARG A 98 -3.63 11.01 6.14
N LEU A 99 -4.12 10.04 5.39
CA LEU A 99 -5.48 9.52 5.54
C LEU A 99 -5.67 8.91 6.93
N VAL A 100 -4.77 8.05 7.38
CA VAL A 100 -4.82 7.44 8.72
C VAL A 100 -4.79 8.51 9.81
N LEU A 101 -3.90 9.51 9.69
CA LEU A 101 -3.81 10.60 10.67
C LEU A 101 -5.11 11.41 10.75
N SER A 102 -5.79 11.67 9.61
CA SER A 102 -7.10 12.33 9.60
C SER A 102 -8.13 11.51 10.37
N ARG A 103 -8.19 10.21 10.11
CA ARG A 103 -9.11 9.30 10.79
C ARG A 103 -8.84 9.17 12.29
N LEU A 104 -7.56 9.11 12.67
CA LEU A 104 -7.18 9.10 14.09
C LEU A 104 -7.64 10.36 14.83
N LYS A 105 -7.50 11.53 14.21
CA LYS A 105 -8.00 12.80 14.77
C LYS A 105 -9.52 12.83 14.88
N GLU A 106 -10.24 12.27 13.92
CA GLU A 106 -11.71 12.15 13.96
C GLU A 106 -12.16 11.26 15.13
N PHE A 107 -11.49 10.12 15.34
CA PHE A 107 -11.78 9.23 16.47
C PHE A 107 -11.42 9.86 17.82
N ASP A 108 -10.27 10.53 17.90
CA ASP A 108 -9.85 11.24 19.12
C ASP A 108 -10.85 12.35 19.51
N ALA A 109 -11.31 13.13 18.52
CA ALA A 109 -12.34 14.16 18.72
C ALA A 109 -13.69 13.60 19.23
N GLN A 110 -13.98 12.33 18.91
CA GLN A 110 -15.17 11.61 19.38
C GLN A 110 -14.93 10.85 20.69
N GLY A 111 -13.72 10.92 21.24
CA GLY A 111 -13.36 10.18 22.46
C GLY A 111 -13.23 8.67 22.27
N ILE A 112 -13.09 8.20 21.02
CA ILE A 112 -12.98 6.78 20.67
C ILE A 112 -11.52 6.34 20.80
N LYS A 113 -11.30 5.27 21.58
CA LYS A 113 -9.96 4.69 21.73
C LYS A 113 -9.55 3.94 20.47
N VAL A 114 -8.30 4.07 20.06
CA VAL A 114 -7.78 3.40 18.88
C VAL A 114 -6.65 2.47 19.25
N GLN A 115 -6.72 1.21 18.80
CA GLN A 115 -5.60 0.29 18.76
C GLN A 115 -5.22 -0.03 17.32
N ALA A 116 -3.93 -0.15 17.05
CA ALA A 116 -3.42 -0.30 15.70
C ALA A 116 -2.61 -1.57 15.51
N THR A 117 -2.70 -2.14 14.30
CA THR A 117 -1.80 -3.17 13.78
C THR A 117 -1.04 -2.61 12.60
N ALA A 118 0.27 -2.75 12.58
CA ALA A 118 1.11 -2.30 11.48
C ALA A 118 1.52 -3.45 10.57
N ILE A 119 1.24 -3.33 9.28
CA ILE A 119 1.78 -4.21 8.24
C ILE A 119 2.72 -3.38 7.38
N GLY A 120 4.01 -3.73 7.41
CA GLY A 120 5.10 -3.03 6.74
C GLY A 120 5.81 -1.96 7.58
N ASN A 121 7.12 -1.84 7.35
CA ASN A 121 8.01 -0.99 8.15
C ASN A 121 7.64 0.51 8.13
N LYS A 122 7.08 1.02 7.01
CA LYS A 122 6.75 2.45 6.90
C LYS A 122 5.54 2.83 7.75
N GLY A 123 4.56 1.94 7.86
CA GLY A 123 3.41 2.10 8.76
C GLY A 123 3.82 1.95 10.22
N LEU A 124 4.63 0.93 10.52
CA LEU A 124 5.18 0.72 11.86
C LEU A 124 5.89 1.99 12.38
N GLY A 125 6.86 2.50 11.62
CA GLY A 125 7.60 3.70 12.03
C GLY A 125 6.73 4.95 12.15
N PHE A 126 5.65 5.06 11.37
CA PHE A 126 4.68 6.13 11.47
C PHE A 126 3.84 6.01 12.75
N LEU A 127 3.20 4.87 13.00
CA LEU A 127 2.33 4.63 14.16
C LEU A 127 3.11 4.76 15.49
N THR A 128 4.33 4.26 15.54
CA THR A 128 5.21 4.42 16.70
C THR A 128 5.53 5.89 16.97
N ARG A 129 5.80 6.67 15.93
CA ARG A 129 6.14 8.11 16.07
C ARG A 129 4.98 8.95 16.59
N ILE A 130 3.75 8.64 16.20
CA ILE A 130 2.56 9.36 16.69
C ILE A 130 2.05 8.84 18.03
N GLY A 131 2.66 7.78 18.58
CA GLY A 131 2.30 7.23 19.89
C GLY A 131 0.98 6.47 19.94
N THR A 132 0.54 5.90 18.80
CA THR A 132 -0.68 5.09 18.76
C THR A 132 -0.46 3.78 19.54
N ASN A 133 -1.51 3.27 20.22
CA ASN A 133 -1.46 1.97 20.89
C ASN A 133 -1.30 0.85 19.85
N LEU A 134 -0.06 0.41 19.66
CA LEU A 134 0.30 -0.66 18.71
C LEU A 134 0.18 -2.02 19.40
N VAL A 135 -0.77 -2.85 18.96
CA VAL A 135 -1.04 -4.17 19.57
C VAL A 135 -0.36 -5.31 18.82
N SER A 136 -0.10 -5.16 17.54
CA SER A 136 0.61 -6.16 16.71
C SER A 136 1.29 -5.53 15.52
N GLN A 137 2.27 -6.24 14.98
CA GLN A 137 3.00 -5.79 13.80
C GLN A 137 3.46 -6.97 12.95
N GLU A 138 3.51 -6.77 11.64
CA GLU A 138 4.12 -7.68 10.69
C GLU A 138 4.93 -6.91 9.66
N VAL A 139 6.21 -7.23 9.55
CA VAL A 139 7.16 -6.54 8.67
C VAL A 139 7.96 -7.54 7.83
N GLN A 140 8.60 -7.04 6.78
CA GLN A 140 9.43 -7.86 5.90
C GLN A 140 8.66 -9.03 5.26
N LEU A 141 7.44 -8.75 4.77
CA LEU A 141 6.61 -9.72 4.06
C LEU A 141 7.23 -10.22 2.75
N GLY A 142 8.26 -9.52 2.25
CA GLY A 142 8.92 -9.86 1.00
C GLY A 142 8.07 -9.56 -0.24
N ASP A 143 8.35 -10.28 -1.33
CA ASP A 143 7.61 -10.12 -2.59
C ASP A 143 6.35 -11.02 -2.65
N THR A 144 6.24 -12.00 -1.75
CA THR A 144 5.10 -12.92 -1.66
C THR A 144 4.65 -12.97 -0.22
N PRO A 145 3.50 -12.32 0.11
CA PRO A 145 3.00 -12.33 1.47
C PRO A 145 2.54 -13.74 1.86
N SER A 146 2.95 -14.21 3.04
CA SER A 146 2.44 -15.43 3.64
C SER A 146 1.13 -15.13 4.35
N LEU A 147 0.06 -15.87 4.01
CA LEU A 147 -1.23 -15.73 4.66
C LEU A 147 -1.14 -16.03 6.16
N GLU A 148 -0.37 -17.05 6.55
CA GLU A 148 -0.17 -17.45 7.94
C GLU A 148 0.41 -16.32 8.80
N ARG A 149 1.43 -15.60 8.28
CA ARG A 149 2.04 -14.45 8.98
C ARG A 149 1.06 -13.30 9.12
N LEU A 150 0.26 -13.04 8.09
CA LEU A 150 -0.78 -12.01 8.13
C LEU A 150 -1.87 -12.35 9.15
N ILE A 151 -2.36 -13.58 9.14
CA ILE A 151 -3.37 -14.06 10.11
C ILE A 151 -2.82 -13.95 11.53
N GLY A 152 -1.56 -14.33 11.77
CA GLY A 152 -0.92 -14.21 13.08
C GLY A 152 -0.92 -12.79 13.62
N ALA A 153 -0.62 -11.80 12.78
CA ALA A 153 -0.66 -10.39 13.19
C ALA A 153 -2.09 -9.86 13.39
N LEU A 154 -3.06 -10.37 12.62
CA LEU A 154 -4.46 -9.92 12.67
C LEU A 154 -5.25 -10.57 13.78
N LYS A 155 -4.84 -11.76 14.23
CA LYS A 155 -5.55 -12.53 15.27
C LYS A 155 -5.82 -11.69 16.52
N VAL A 156 -4.87 -10.87 16.94
CA VAL A 156 -5.03 -9.97 18.10
C VAL A 156 -6.22 -9.01 17.92
N GLN A 157 -6.44 -8.51 16.69
CA GLN A 157 -7.56 -7.60 16.39
C GLN A 157 -8.88 -8.37 16.30
N PHE A 158 -8.87 -9.58 15.74
CA PHE A 158 -10.06 -10.42 15.65
C PHE A 158 -10.52 -10.88 17.03
N ASP A 159 -9.59 -11.34 17.86
CA ASP A 159 -9.87 -11.73 19.24
C ASP A 159 -10.44 -10.52 20.03
N ALA A 160 -9.82 -9.34 19.92
CA ALA A 160 -10.30 -8.12 20.56
C ALA A 160 -11.72 -7.70 20.11
N TYR A 161 -12.07 -7.95 18.84
CA TYR A 161 -13.42 -7.71 18.33
C TYR A 161 -14.42 -8.72 18.89
N MET A 162 -14.06 -10.01 18.92
CA MET A 162 -14.89 -11.07 19.49
C MET A 162 -15.15 -10.87 20.98
N ASP A 163 -14.12 -10.47 21.74
CA ASP A 163 -14.18 -10.20 23.18
C ASP A 163 -14.90 -8.87 23.51
N GLY A 164 -15.27 -8.07 22.50
CA GLY A 164 -15.90 -6.78 22.70
C GLY A 164 -14.97 -5.67 23.18
N THR A 165 -13.66 -5.85 23.12
CA THR A 165 -12.65 -4.83 23.43
C THR A 165 -12.64 -3.71 22.39
N ILE A 166 -12.92 -4.03 21.13
CA ILE A 166 -13.14 -3.07 20.04
C ILE A 166 -14.51 -3.30 19.40
N ASP A 167 -15.11 -2.21 18.95
CA ASP A 167 -16.47 -2.20 18.39
C ASP A 167 -16.46 -2.22 16.85
N ALA A 168 -15.36 -1.82 16.24
CA ALA A 168 -15.17 -1.87 14.80
C ALA A 168 -13.71 -2.11 14.45
N LEU A 169 -13.46 -2.73 13.29
CA LEU A 169 -12.13 -2.94 12.72
C LEU A 169 -12.08 -2.33 11.33
N TYR A 170 -11.06 -1.51 11.10
CA TYR A 170 -10.81 -0.85 9.82
C TYR A 170 -9.48 -1.28 9.21
N VAL A 171 -9.42 -1.29 7.89
CA VAL A 171 -8.19 -1.50 7.12
C VAL A 171 -7.86 -0.24 6.33
N ALA A 172 -6.66 0.29 6.53
CA ALA A 172 -6.10 1.36 5.72
C ALA A 172 -5.11 0.76 4.72
N THR A 173 -5.38 0.89 3.42
CA THR A 173 -4.57 0.30 2.35
C THR A 173 -4.53 1.22 1.13
N ASN A 174 -3.64 0.91 0.17
CA ASN A 174 -3.63 1.57 -1.13
C ASN A 174 -4.25 0.63 -2.17
N VAL A 175 -5.34 1.05 -2.78
CA VAL A 175 -6.03 0.32 -3.85
C VAL A 175 -5.36 0.64 -5.19
N PHE A 176 -5.12 -0.39 -5.97
CA PHE A 176 -4.54 -0.26 -7.31
C PHE A 176 -5.61 0.04 -8.34
N VAL A 177 -5.69 1.29 -8.81
CA VAL A 177 -6.61 1.68 -9.90
C VAL A 177 -5.96 1.42 -11.26
N ASN A 178 -4.76 1.95 -11.47
CA ASN A 178 -3.95 1.71 -12.66
C ASN A 178 -2.47 2.04 -12.38
N THR A 179 -1.62 1.87 -13.36
CA THR A 179 -0.17 2.10 -13.23
C THR A 179 0.18 3.53 -12.76
N MET A 180 -0.63 4.53 -13.10
CA MET A 180 -0.39 5.94 -12.76
C MET A 180 -1.13 6.38 -11.49
N LYS A 181 -2.19 5.69 -11.11
CA LYS A 181 -3.09 6.09 -10.03
C LYS A 181 -3.24 4.98 -9.00
N GLN A 182 -2.88 5.27 -7.75
CA GLN A 182 -3.11 4.45 -6.57
C GLN A 182 -3.85 5.30 -5.55
N GLU A 183 -4.93 4.78 -4.99
CA GLU A 183 -5.78 5.51 -4.06
C GLU A 183 -5.64 4.98 -2.64
N PRO A 184 -5.30 5.84 -1.67
CA PRO A 184 -5.35 5.46 -0.27
C PRO A 184 -6.82 5.31 0.15
N SER A 185 -7.15 4.17 0.74
CA SER A 185 -8.51 3.82 1.13
C SER A 185 -8.56 3.42 2.60
N PHE A 186 -9.67 3.76 3.25
CA PHE A 186 -9.96 3.40 4.64
C PHE A 186 -11.28 2.64 4.66
N ILE A 187 -11.21 1.34 4.87
CA ILE A 187 -12.29 0.37 4.63
C ILE A 187 -12.70 -0.22 5.97
N ARG A 188 -14.00 -0.27 6.25
CA ARG A 188 -14.54 -1.00 7.40
C ARG A 188 -14.47 -2.49 7.10
N LEU A 189 -13.75 -3.24 7.93
CA LEU A 189 -13.61 -4.68 7.83
C LEU A 189 -14.65 -5.39 8.70
N LEU A 190 -14.84 -4.91 9.93
CA LEU A 190 -15.83 -5.40 10.88
C LEU A 190 -16.55 -4.22 11.55
N PRO A 191 -17.88 -4.30 11.79
CA PRO A 191 -18.78 -5.34 11.28
C PRO A 191 -18.83 -5.37 9.76
N LEU A 192 -19.13 -6.54 9.21
CA LEU A 192 -19.22 -6.73 7.77
C LEU A 192 -20.38 -5.90 7.20
N PRO A 193 -20.21 -5.31 6.00
CA PRO A 193 -21.29 -4.56 5.36
C PRO A 193 -22.41 -5.50 4.90
N ASP A 194 -23.64 -4.98 4.87
CA ASP A 194 -24.80 -5.70 4.35
C ASP A 194 -24.52 -6.23 2.94
N GLY A 195 -24.88 -7.50 2.72
CA GLY A 195 -24.66 -8.18 1.43
C GLY A 195 -23.20 -8.47 1.12
N LEU A 196 -22.28 -8.32 2.08
CA LEU A 196 -20.85 -8.60 1.93
C LEU A 196 -20.24 -7.93 0.69
N ALA A 197 -20.53 -6.64 0.47
CA ALA A 197 -20.01 -5.88 -0.66
C ALA A 197 -18.48 -5.98 -0.75
N ASP A 198 -17.95 -6.14 -1.98
CA ASP A 198 -16.50 -6.21 -2.20
C ASP A 198 -15.90 -4.79 -2.05
N PRO A 199 -15.07 -4.54 -1.03
CA PRO A 199 -14.50 -3.22 -0.82
C PRO A 199 -13.46 -2.82 -1.87
N PHE A 200 -13.01 -3.75 -2.73
CA PHE A 200 -12.02 -3.53 -3.80
C PHE A 200 -12.61 -3.55 -5.19
N GLN A 201 -13.95 -3.65 -5.31
CA GLN A 201 -14.62 -3.58 -6.61
C GLN A 201 -14.47 -2.18 -7.19
N THR A 202 -13.76 -2.08 -8.31
CA THR A 202 -13.66 -0.82 -9.06
C THR A 202 -14.90 -0.66 -9.94
N SER A 203 -15.34 0.58 -10.13
CA SER A 203 -16.51 0.95 -10.95
C SER A 203 -16.48 0.44 -12.41
N LEU A 204 -15.33 -0.02 -12.87
CA LEU A 204 -15.17 -0.66 -14.19
C LEU A 204 -15.59 -2.14 -14.22
N GLU A 205 -15.80 -2.75 -13.04
CA GLU A 205 -16.20 -4.16 -12.89
C GLU A 205 -17.67 -4.31 -12.48
N GLU A 206 -18.42 -3.21 -12.39
CA GLU A 206 -19.85 -3.22 -12.05
C GLU A 206 -20.72 -3.99 -13.06
N GLU A 207 -20.22 -4.27 -14.26
CA GLU A 207 -20.94 -5.08 -15.26
C GLU A 207 -20.88 -6.59 -15.04
N SER A 208 -19.97 -7.10 -14.23
CA SER A 208 -20.06 -8.47 -13.74
C SER A 208 -20.90 -8.51 -12.46
N GLN A 209 -22.14 -8.05 -12.55
CA GLN A 209 -23.15 -8.37 -11.56
C GLN A 209 -23.15 -9.87 -11.41
N LEU A 210 -22.79 -10.34 -10.20
CA LEU A 210 -23.09 -11.70 -9.80
C LEU A 210 -24.51 -11.99 -10.26
N PRO A 211 -24.75 -13.02 -11.05
CA PRO A 211 -26.11 -13.35 -11.41
C PRO A 211 -26.87 -13.41 -10.09
N LYS A 212 -27.91 -12.58 -9.96
CA LYS A 212 -28.87 -12.75 -8.85
C LYS A 212 -29.40 -14.15 -9.07
N ALA A 213 -28.72 -15.11 -8.46
CA ALA A 213 -29.12 -16.50 -8.59
C ALA A 213 -30.50 -16.60 -7.97
N SER A 214 -31.49 -16.65 -8.83
CA SER A 214 -32.91 -16.86 -8.50
C SER A 214 -33.16 -18.23 -7.88
N TYR A 215 -32.10 -19.01 -7.68
CA TYR A 215 -32.16 -20.36 -7.15
C TYR A 215 -31.94 -20.33 -5.65
N LYS A 216 -32.93 -20.75 -4.87
CA LYS A 216 -32.80 -21.10 -3.46
C LYS A 216 -32.10 -22.45 -3.41
N TRP A 217 -30.78 -22.43 -3.25
CA TRP A 217 -30.01 -23.65 -3.07
C TRP A 217 -30.07 -23.99 -1.59
N ASP A 218 -30.32 -25.25 -1.30
CA ASP A 218 -30.20 -25.74 0.06
C ASP A 218 -28.84 -26.41 0.20
N TYR A 219 -28.11 -26.07 1.26
CA TYR A 219 -26.79 -26.61 1.52
C TYR A 219 -26.90 -27.75 2.52
N ILE A 220 -26.12 -28.79 2.30
CA ILE A 220 -25.91 -29.85 3.30
C ILE A 220 -24.73 -29.42 4.16
N PHE A 221 -24.97 -29.27 5.45
CA PHE A 221 -23.96 -28.82 6.40
C PHE A 221 -23.35 -29.98 7.16
N GLU A 222 -22.03 -30.03 7.26
CA GLU A 222 -21.30 -30.97 8.10
C GLU A 222 -20.22 -30.18 8.91
N PRO A 223 -20.20 -30.21 10.26
CA PRO A 223 -21.12 -30.96 11.16
C PRO A 223 -22.47 -30.24 11.37
N ASP A 224 -22.52 -28.89 11.35
CA ASP A 224 -23.69 -28.03 11.55
C ASP A 224 -23.56 -26.71 10.84
N ALA A 225 -24.68 -26.03 10.59
CA ALA A 225 -24.73 -24.78 9.86
C ALA A 225 -23.94 -23.66 10.57
N LYS A 226 -23.97 -23.61 11.89
CA LYS A 226 -23.30 -22.56 12.69
C LYS A 226 -21.79 -22.62 12.51
N SER A 227 -21.17 -23.79 12.75
CA SER A 227 -19.72 -23.98 12.60
C SER A 227 -19.24 -23.64 11.19
N VAL A 228 -20.01 -24.05 10.17
CA VAL A 228 -19.67 -23.79 8.77
C VAL A 228 -19.75 -22.28 8.46
N ILE A 229 -20.77 -21.57 8.95
CA ILE A 229 -20.91 -20.12 8.76
C ILE A 229 -19.79 -19.38 9.48
N ASP A 230 -19.46 -19.74 10.71
CA ASP A 230 -18.38 -19.14 11.48
C ASP A 230 -17.03 -19.26 10.73
N ASP A 231 -16.68 -20.47 10.30
CA ASP A 231 -15.44 -20.70 9.54
C ASP A 231 -15.44 -19.94 8.22
N LEU A 232 -16.57 -19.88 7.53
CA LEU A 232 -16.69 -19.19 6.25
C LEU A 232 -16.51 -17.67 6.41
N LEU A 233 -17.11 -17.05 7.43
CA LEU A 233 -16.96 -15.63 7.71
C LEU A 233 -15.52 -15.28 8.12
N HIS A 234 -14.86 -16.14 8.90
CA HIS A 234 -13.43 -15.99 9.20
C HIS A 234 -12.60 -16.03 7.91
N ARG A 235 -12.82 -17.01 7.05
CA ARG A 235 -12.11 -17.13 5.76
C ARG A 235 -12.39 -15.95 4.84
N TYR A 236 -13.61 -15.43 4.86
CA TYR A 236 -13.95 -14.23 4.09
C TYR A 236 -13.11 -13.02 4.56
N VAL A 237 -13.09 -12.74 5.86
CA VAL A 237 -12.33 -11.61 6.43
C VAL A 237 -10.82 -11.76 6.16
N GLU A 238 -10.26 -12.97 6.33
CA GLU A 238 -8.86 -13.27 5.98
C GLU A 238 -8.57 -13.00 4.50
N SER A 239 -9.48 -13.37 3.60
CA SER A 239 -9.32 -13.16 2.17
C SER A 239 -9.38 -11.68 1.78
N VAL A 240 -10.23 -10.89 2.44
CA VAL A 240 -10.32 -9.43 2.24
C VAL A 240 -9.01 -8.75 2.66
N VAL A 241 -8.43 -9.13 3.80
CA VAL A 241 -7.15 -8.57 4.23
C VAL A 241 -6.00 -9.01 3.33
N TYR A 242 -5.97 -10.26 2.90
CA TYR A 242 -4.98 -10.72 1.93
C TYR A 242 -5.07 -9.95 0.61
N GLN A 243 -6.30 -9.69 0.13
CA GLN A 243 -6.53 -8.88 -1.06
C GLN A 243 -6.03 -7.43 -0.84
N ALA A 244 -6.29 -6.84 0.34
CA ALA A 244 -5.80 -5.50 0.69
C ALA A 244 -4.26 -5.41 0.64
N VAL A 245 -3.56 -6.45 1.12
CA VAL A 245 -2.10 -6.53 1.05
C VAL A 245 -1.64 -6.69 -0.40
N ALA A 246 -2.30 -7.53 -1.19
CA ALA A 246 -1.96 -7.73 -2.61
C ALA A 246 -2.16 -6.44 -3.44
N GLU A 247 -3.26 -5.70 -3.20
CA GLU A 247 -3.53 -4.39 -3.79
C GLU A 247 -2.43 -3.37 -3.43
N ASN A 248 -2.06 -3.30 -2.14
CA ASN A 248 -0.98 -2.42 -1.69
C ASN A 248 0.37 -2.78 -2.32
N MET A 249 0.68 -4.08 -2.49
CA MET A 249 1.93 -4.52 -3.13
C MET A 249 1.97 -4.16 -4.63
N ALA A 250 0.85 -4.31 -5.34
CA ALA A 250 0.74 -3.89 -6.74
C ALA A 250 0.89 -2.37 -6.86
N SER A 251 0.23 -1.62 -5.96
CA SER A 251 0.33 -0.16 -5.85
C SER A 251 1.76 0.30 -5.55
N GLU A 252 2.47 -0.38 -4.64
CA GLU A 252 3.85 -0.10 -4.29
C GLU A 252 4.80 -0.21 -5.48
N GLN A 253 4.74 -1.33 -6.21
CA GLN A 253 5.64 -1.55 -7.34
C GLN A 253 5.33 -0.60 -8.49
N SER A 254 4.06 -0.28 -8.74
CA SER A 254 3.64 0.69 -9.73
C SER A 254 4.12 2.10 -9.39
N ALA A 255 3.86 2.57 -8.18
CA ALA A 255 4.33 3.87 -7.70
C ALA A 255 5.87 3.98 -7.74
N ARG A 256 6.57 2.91 -7.36
CA ARG A 256 8.05 2.85 -7.44
C ARG A 256 8.53 2.94 -8.87
N MET A 257 7.93 2.21 -9.81
CA MET A 257 8.29 2.28 -11.22
C MET A 257 8.16 3.70 -11.77
N VAL A 258 7.04 4.36 -11.52
CA VAL A 258 6.79 5.76 -11.96
C VAL A 258 7.77 6.72 -11.31
N ALA A 259 8.00 6.62 -9.99
CA ALA A 259 8.93 7.48 -9.26
C ALA A 259 10.38 7.30 -9.76
N MET A 260 10.83 6.08 -10.03
CA MET A 260 12.18 5.80 -10.52
C MET A 260 12.36 6.25 -11.97
N LYS A 261 11.33 6.15 -12.80
CA LYS A 261 11.34 6.73 -14.16
C LYS A 261 11.52 8.25 -14.08
N ALA A 262 10.71 8.92 -13.30
CA ALA A 262 10.81 10.38 -13.12
C ALA A 262 12.18 10.80 -12.57
N ALA A 263 12.73 10.05 -11.60
CA ALA A 263 14.06 10.32 -11.05
C ALA A 263 15.18 10.12 -12.11
N SER A 264 15.07 9.10 -12.96
CA SER A 264 16.03 8.86 -14.04
C SER A 264 15.99 9.95 -15.11
N ASP A 265 14.78 10.42 -15.47
CA ASP A 265 14.59 11.50 -16.44
C ASP A 265 15.10 12.84 -15.88
N ASN A 266 14.84 13.14 -14.61
CA ASN A 266 15.38 14.32 -13.95
C ASN A 266 16.90 14.28 -13.84
N ALA A 267 17.50 13.12 -13.51
CA ALA A 267 18.95 12.96 -13.50
C ALA A 267 19.57 13.21 -14.89
N LYS A 268 18.91 12.78 -15.99
CA LYS A 268 19.34 13.08 -17.35
C LYS A 268 19.38 14.60 -17.61
N LYS A 269 18.39 15.34 -17.18
CA LYS A 269 18.31 16.79 -17.32
C LYS A 269 19.42 17.48 -16.53
N VAL A 270 19.61 17.11 -15.26
CA VAL A 270 20.69 17.66 -14.42
C VAL A 270 22.09 17.39 -15.02
N ILE A 271 22.31 16.22 -15.61
CA ILE A 271 23.57 15.92 -16.32
C ILE A 271 23.78 16.93 -17.47
N GLY A 272 22.76 17.20 -18.27
CA GLY A 272 22.83 18.18 -19.36
C GLY A 272 23.21 19.57 -18.87
N ASP A 273 22.55 20.04 -17.81
CA ASP A 273 22.80 21.35 -17.21
C ASP A 273 24.25 21.43 -16.67
N LEU A 274 24.70 20.41 -15.96
CA LEU A 274 26.07 20.33 -15.44
C LEU A 274 27.12 20.29 -16.55
N GLN A 275 26.84 19.64 -17.69
CA GLN A 275 27.73 19.63 -18.85
C GLN A 275 27.88 21.01 -19.47
N LEU A 276 26.81 21.78 -19.57
CA LEU A 276 26.89 23.17 -20.02
C LEU A 276 27.76 24.02 -19.09
N VAL A 277 27.56 23.94 -17.78
CA VAL A 277 28.38 24.62 -16.78
C VAL A 277 29.83 24.19 -16.86
N TYR A 278 30.09 22.88 -16.99
CA TYR A 278 31.44 22.36 -17.16
C TYR A 278 32.15 22.95 -18.38
N ASN A 279 31.49 22.95 -19.55
CA ASN A 279 32.07 23.48 -20.78
C ASN A 279 32.34 24.97 -20.67
N LYS A 280 31.41 25.77 -20.10
CA LYS A 280 31.59 27.20 -19.89
C LYS A 280 32.77 27.48 -18.94
N THR A 281 32.87 26.77 -17.83
CA THR A 281 33.97 26.95 -16.87
C THR A 281 35.30 26.51 -17.46
N ARG A 282 35.32 25.42 -18.25
CA ARG A 282 36.54 24.98 -18.97
C ARG A 282 37.01 26.03 -19.96
N GLN A 283 36.10 26.58 -20.80
CA GLN A 283 36.46 27.62 -21.76
C GLN A 283 37.02 28.87 -21.06
N ALA A 284 36.36 29.29 -19.96
CA ALA A 284 36.84 30.43 -19.17
C ALA A 284 38.26 30.20 -18.59
N ALA A 285 38.53 28.97 -18.10
CA ALA A 285 39.84 28.62 -17.57
C ALA A 285 40.91 28.65 -18.67
N ILE A 286 40.63 28.04 -19.86
CA ILE A 286 41.54 28.06 -21.01
C ILE A 286 41.81 29.50 -21.47
N THR A 287 40.76 30.32 -21.61
CA THR A 287 40.91 31.73 -21.99
C THR A 287 41.80 32.49 -21.00
N LYS A 288 41.58 32.21 -19.68
CA LYS A 288 42.42 32.83 -18.65
C LYS A 288 43.88 32.43 -18.76
N GLU A 289 44.18 31.13 -18.94
CA GLU A 289 45.54 30.64 -19.11
C GLU A 289 46.20 31.25 -20.36
N ILE A 290 45.50 31.32 -21.49
CA ILE A 290 46.01 31.95 -22.72
C ILE A 290 46.31 33.44 -22.49
N SER A 291 45.39 34.16 -21.81
CA SER A 291 45.58 35.58 -21.51
C SER A 291 46.78 35.83 -20.57
N GLU A 292 47.00 34.93 -19.59
CA GLU A 292 48.14 35.00 -18.67
C GLU A 292 49.45 34.73 -19.44
N ILE A 293 49.51 33.77 -20.36
CA ILE A 293 50.68 33.45 -21.20
C ILE A 293 50.99 34.62 -22.13
N VAL A 294 49.99 35.20 -22.83
CA VAL A 294 50.17 36.31 -23.74
C VAL A 294 50.59 37.57 -22.98
N GLY A 295 49.96 37.85 -21.82
CA GLY A 295 50.33 38.97 -20.97
C GLY A 295 51.72 38.85 -20.38
N GLY A 296 52.17 37.65 -20.01
CA GLY A 296 53.54 37.38 -19.58
C GLY A 296 54.57 37.56 -20.69
N ALA A 297 54.25 37.10 -21.91
CA ALA A 297 55.14 37.26 -23.08
C ALA A 297 55.26 38.72 -23.55
N ALA A 298 54.24 39.55 -23.32
CA ALA A 298 54.27 40.97 -23.64
C ALA A 298 55.02 41.85 -22.58
N ALA A 299 55.30 41.26 -21.41
CA ALA A 299 56.00 41.95 -20.30
C ALA A 299 57.52 41.67 -20.26
N VAL A 300 58.02 40.80 -21.15
CA VAL A 300 59.43 40.50 -21.39
C VAL A 300 59.86 41.16 -22.70
#